data_5220c70ef784969cf422be0fa74c5d41
#
_entry.id   5220c70ef784969cf422be0fa74c5d41
#
_cell.length_a   1.000
_cell.length_b   1.000
_cell.length_c   1.000
_cell.angle_alpha   90.00
_cell.angle_beta   90.00
_cell.angle_gamma   90.00
#
_symmetry.space_group_name_H-M   'P 1'
#
loop_
_entity.id
_entity.type
_entity.pdbx_description
1 polymer ?
#
loop_
_entity_poly.entity_id
_entity_poly.type
_entity_poly.pdbx_seq_one_letter_code
_entity_poly.pdbx_strand_id
1 'polypeptide(L)'
;DMIIALGYRVRSIIATRFRQWATLRLKEYMVKGFTLDDERLKKLGGGGYWKELLERIRDIRATEKVMYRQVLEIYATSIDYDPRASVSQEFFKKVQNKIHYAIHGHTAAELIVERADAEKDFMGLLTFKGNHPTLMEAKTAKNYLDDKELRAMGQLVSGYLDFAERQAEREQPMTMNDWAAYLDRILTMSGEKLLQGSGSVSHEDAMEHATNEYRKYKQRTISDVEHDYLLSIKTIEDLGKKGGTQ
;
A
#
# COMPACT_ATOMS: atom_id res chain seq x y z
N ASP A 1 3.75 29.71 15.01
CA ASP A 1 3.31 30.61 13.93
C ASP A 1 3.91 32.00 14.01
N MET A 2 3.93 32.66 15.20
CA MET A 2 4.47 34.01 15.38
C MET A 2 5.96 34.11 15.04
N ILE A 3 6.78 33.13 15.41
CA ILE A 3 8.23 33.11 15.11
C ILE A 3 8.47 33.09 13.60
N ILE A 4 7.70 32.29 12.85
CA ILE A 4 7.80 32.19 11.41
C ILE A 4 7.40 33.53 10.76
N ALA A 5 6.24 34.08 11.16
CA ALA A 5 5.76 35.37 10.64
C ALA A 5 6.74 36.52 10.94
N LEU A 6 7.35 36.54 12.12
CA LEU A 6 8.36 37.54 12.50
C LEU A 6 9.64 37.39 11.69
N GLY A 7 10.10 36.15 11.49
CA GLY A 7 11.29 35.85 10.71
C GLY A 7 11.22 36.29 9.25
N TYR A 8 10.03 36.35 8.67
CA TYR A 8 9.82 36.85 7.31
C TYR A 8 9.63 38.38 7.22
N ARG A 9 9.26 39.05 8.29
CA ARG A 9 9.02 40.51 8.31
C ARG A 9 10.20 41.33 8.80
N VAL A 10 11.02 40.80 9.71
CA VAL A 10 12.14 41.55 10.30
C VAL A 10 13.33 41.64 9.36
N ARG A 11 13.88 42.84 9.23
CA ARG A 11 15.12 43.10 8.45
C ARG A 11 16.33 43.00 9.35
N SER A 12 16.82 41.81 9.59
CA SER A 12 18.06 41.55 10.35
C SER A 12 18.87 40.44 9.72
N ILE A 13 20.14 40.32 10.05
CA ILE A 13 21.03 39.24 9.61
C ILE A 13 20.48 37.87 10.07
N ILE A 14 19.97 37.81 11.30
CA ILE A 14 19.37 36.59 11.86
C ILE A 14 18.12 36.18 11.06
N ALA A 15 17.23 37.13 10.76
CA ALA A 15 16.05 36.87 9.96
C ALA A 15 16.40 36.47 8.52
N THR A 16 17.48 37.00 7.96
CA THR A 16 17.99 36.61 6.63
C THR A 16 18.47 35.16 6.64
N ARG A 17 19.25 34.76 7.63
CA ARG A 17 19.71 33.36 7.81
C ARG A 17 18.53 32.41 8.02
N PHE A 18 17.54 32.82 8.81
CA PHE A 18 16.32 32.04 8.99
C PHE A 18 15.57 31.82 7.66
N ARG A 19 15.38 32.89 6.86
CA ARG A 19 14.73 32.77 5.55
C ARG A 19 15.48 31.83 4.59
N GLN A 20 16.81 31.95 4.56
CA GLN A 20 17.64 31.06 3.74
C GLN A 20 17.48 29.61 4.16
N TRP A 21 17.56 29.33 5.46
CA TRP A 21 17.35 27.98 6.02
C TRP A 21 15.94 27.47 5.70
N ALA A 22 14.89 28.24 5.96
CA ALA A 22 13.51 27.86 5.70
C ALA A 22 13.26 27.61 4.21
N THR A 23 13.80 28.46 3.32
CA THR A 23 13.67 28.27 1.87
C THR A 23 14.34 26.98 1.40
N LEU A 24 15.52 26.63 1.94
CA LEU A 24 16.20 25.39 1.63
C LEU A 24 15.37 24.19 2.05
N ARG A 25 14.80 24.20 3.27
CA ARG A 25 13.95 23.11 3.77
C ARG A 25 12.65 22.96 2.98
N LEU A 26 12.00 24.07 2.67
CA LEU A 26 10.80 24.07 1.83
C LEU A 26 11.09 23.53 0.42
N LYS A 27 12.18 23.97 -0.19
CA LYS A 27 12.59 23.50 -1.52
C LYS A 27 12.89 22.00 -1.49
N GLU A 28 13.61 21.52 -0.48
CA GLU A 28 13.91 20.11 -0.29
C GLU A 28 12.61 19.29 -0.15
N TYR A 29 11.69 19.74 0.71
CA TYR A 29 10.39 19.09 0.89
C TYR A 29 9.54 19.07 -0.39
N MET A 30 9.50 20.18 -1.13
CA MET A 30 8.73 20.26 -2.39
C MET A 30 9.27 19.32 -3.48
N VAL A 31 10.59 19.12 -3.53
CA VAL A 31 11.23 18.26 -4.54
C VAL A 31 11.23 16.79 -4.12
N LYS A 32 11.58 16.50 -2.85
CA LYS A 32 11.77 15.13 -2.37
C LYS A 32 10.54 14.54 -1.65
N GLY A 33 9.62 15.39 -1.16
CA GLY A 33 8.50 14.99 -0.31
C GLY A 33 8.87 14.80 1.17
N PHE A 34 10.13 14.99 1.55
CA PHE A 34 10.60 14.92 2.94
C PHE A 34 11.78 15.86 3.19
N THR A 35 12.03 16.17 4.46
CA THR A 35 13.24 16.83 4.96
C THR A 35 13.58 16.23 6.31
N LEU A 36 14.87 15.91 6.56
CA LEU A 36 15.34 15.26 7.78
C LEU A 36 16.49 16.05 8.39
N ASP A 37 16.57 16.00 9.72
CA ASP A 37 17.72 16.44 10.51
C ASP A 37 18.48 15.20 10.99
N ASP A 38 19.34 14.67 10.12
CA ASP A 38 20.07 13.42 10.35
C ASP A 38 20.93 13.48 11.60
N GLU A 39 21.57 14.64 11.86
CA GLU A 39 22.41 14.81 13.05
C GLU A 39 21.59 14.76 14.34
N ARG A 40 20.44 15.41 14.34
CA ARG A 40 19.51 15.40 15.47
C ARG A 40 18.98 14.00 15.74
N LEU A 41 18.60 13.27 14.71
CA LEU A 41 18.11 11.89 14.81
C LEU A 41 19.19 10.95 15.35
N LYS A 42 20.45 11.11 14.92
CA LYS A 42 21.59 10.32 15.42
C LYS A 42 21.91 10.64 16.88
N LYS A 43 21.93 11.91 17.27
CA LYS A 43 22.30 12.35 18.62
C LYS A 43 21.28 11.96 19.69
N LEU A 44 20.00 11.91 19.36
CA LEU A 44 18.93 11.60 20.32
C LEU A 44 18.78 10.09 20.62
N GLY A 45 19.69 9.24 20.13
CA GLY A 45 19.65 7.80 20.41
C GLY A 45 18.34 7.13 20.01
N GLY A 46 17.65 7.72 19.05
CA GLY A 46 16.43 7.14 18.49
C GLY A 46 15.14 7.46 19.21
N GLY A 47 15.03 8.31 20.18
CA GLY A 47 13.78 8.71 20.88
C GLY A 47 12.46 8.36 20.18
N GLY A 48 11.32 8.82 20.61
CA GLY A 48 10.02 8.51 20.00
C GLY A 48 9.93 8.82 18.49
N TYR A 49 10.61 9.86 18.03
CA TYR A 49 10.66 10.29 16.63
C TYR A 49 11.40 9.31 15.70
N TRP A 50 12.41 8.59 16.20
CA TRP A 50 13.09 7.55 15.44
C TRP A 50 12.15 6.38 15.12
N LYS A 51 11.35 5.96 16.10
CA LYS A 51 10.33 4.91 15.88
C LYS A 51 9.28 5.36 14.88
N GLU A 52 8.79 6.58 15.00
CA GLU A 52 7.84 7.17 14.06
C GLU A 52 8.41 7.20 12.63
N LEU A 53 9.66 7.64 12.46
CA LEU A 53 10.31 7.65 11.15
C LEU A 53 10.42 6.25 10.56
N LEU A 54 10.85 5.26 11.35
CA LEU A 54 10.93 3.87 10.91
C LEU A 54 9.56 3.30 10.52
N GLU A 55 8.52 3.60 11.27
CA GLU A 55 7.15 3.17 10.95
C GLU A 55 6.68 3.79 9.63
N ARG A 56 6.92 5.07 9.39
CA ARG A 56 6.60 5.72 8.11
C ARG A 56 7.36 5.12 6.93
N ILE A 57 8.66 4.87 7.10
CA ILE A 57 9.47 4.22 6.05
C ILE A 57 8.92 2.82 5.74
N ARG A 58 8.60 2.03 6.78
CA ARG A 58 8.02 0.70 6.61
C ARG A 58 6.66 0.73 5.92
N ASP A 59 5.80 1.67 6.30
CA ASP A 59 4.49 1.84 5.65
C ASP A 59 4.63 2.22 4.17
N ILE A 60 5.54 3.12 3.83
CA ILE A 60 5.84 3.48 2.43
C ILE A 60 6.35 2.26 1.66
N ARG A 61 7.31 1.50 2.22
CA ARG A 61 7.84 0.27 1.61
C ARG A 61 6.78 -0.82 1.45
N ALA A 62 5.86 -0.97 2.42
CA ALA A 62 4.77 -1.93 2.38
C ALA A 62 3.62 -1.53 1.45
N THR A 63 3.63 -0.31 0.90
CA THR A 63 2.64 0.09 -0.11
C THR A 63 2.80 -0.79 -1.34
N GLU A 64 1.71 -1.43 -1.78
CA GLU A 64 1.71 -2.42 -2.87
C GLU A 64 2.49 -1.96 -4.11
N LYS A 65 2.28 -0.72 -4.53
CA LYS A 65 2.97 -0.14 -5.69
C LYS A 65 4.49 0.00 -5.48
N VAL A 66 4.92 0.41 -4.28
CA VAL A 66 6.35 0.59 -3.95
C VAL A 66 7.02 -0.76 -3.77
N MET A 67 6.37 -1.69 -3.06
CA MET A 67 6.83 -3.05 -2.88
C MET A 67 7.00 -3.75 -4.24
N TYR A 68 5.99 -3.64 -5.12
CA TYR A 68 6.06 -4.19 -6.48
C TYR A 68 7.27 -3.68 -7.24
N ARG A 69 7.49 -2.37 -7.22
CA ARG A 69 8.62 -1.74 -7.91
C ARG A 69 9.97 -2.22 -7.35
N GLN A 70 10.12 -2.27 -6.04
CA GLN A 70 11.35 -2.71 -5.39
C GLN A 70 11.63 -4.20 -5.65
N VAL A 71 10.61 -5.05 -5.60
CA VAL A 71 10.72 -6.46 -5.96
C VAL A 71 11.12 -6.62 -7.44
N LEU A 72 10.53 -5.83 -8.34
CA LEU A 72 10.96 -5.83 -9.75
C LEU A 72 12.41 -5.38 -9.93
N GLU A 73 12.84 -4.36 -9.20
CA GLU A 73 14.24 -3.89 -9.23
C GLU A 73 15.20 -4.99 -8.77
N ILE A 74 14.85 -5.76 -7.73
CA ILE A 74 15.61 -6.92 -7.28
C ILE A 74 15.66 -8.00 -8.37
N TYR A 75 14.50 -8.32 -8.96
CA TYR A 75 14.45 -9.34 -10.02
C TYR A 75 15.15 -8.93 -11.29
N ALA A 76 15.19 -7.64 -11.60
CA ALA A 76 15.99 -7.14 -12.72
C ALA A 76 17.50 -7.41 -12.54
N THR A 77 17.96 -7.71 -11.32
CA THR A 77 19.32 -8.17 -11.04
C THR A 77 19.50 -9.67 -11.19
N SER A 78 18.41 -10.44 -11.38
CA SER A 78 18.51 -11.89 -11.58
C SER A 78 19.12 -12.22 -12.94
N ILE A 79 19.97 -13.24 -12.96
CA ILE A 79 20.65 -13.67 -14.20
C ILE A 79 19.70 -14.28 -15.24
N ASP A 80 18.53 -14.73 -14.81
CA ASP A 80 17.46 -15.34 -15.62
C ASP A 80 16.23 -14.43 -15.79
N TYR A 81 16.37 -13.12 -15.51
CA TYR A 81 15.27 -12.16 -15.64
C TYR A 81 14.96 -11.88 -17.12
N ASP A 82 13.71 -12.12 -17.51
CA ASP A 82 13.17 -11.67 -18.79
C ASP A 82 11.96 -10.74 -18.55
N PRO A 83 12.08 -9.43 -18.85
CA PRO A 83 10.99 -8.47 -18.64
C PRO A 83 9.75 -8.73 -19.50
N ARG A 84 9.82 -9.55 -20.53
CA ARG A 84 8.73 -9.91 -21.43
C ARG A 84 8.03 -11.20 -21.04
N ALA A 85 8.61 -11.96 -20.12
CA ALA A 85 8.05 -13.23 -19.71
C ALA A 85 6.91 -13.03 -18.71
N SER A 86 5.79 -13.74 -18.91
CA SER A 86 4.70 -13.87 -17.91
C SER A 86 5.19 -14.39 -16.55
N VAL A 87 6.31 -15.08 -16.56
CA VAL A 87 7.02 -15.63 -15.38
C VAL A 87 7.29 -14.54 -14.33
N SER A 88 7.65 -13.32 -14.73
CA SER A 88 7.92 -12.23 -13.79
C SER A 88 6.65 -11.76 -13.06
N GLN A 89 5.52 -11.73 -13.74
CA GLN A 89 4.24 -11.36 -13.13
C GLN A 89 3.71 -12.45 -12.19
N GLU A 90 3.82 -13.71 -12.60
CA GLU A 90 3.46 -14.86 -11.78
C GLU A 90 4.30 -14.95 -10.52
N PHE A 91 5.59 -14.70 -10.67
CA PHE A 91 6.51 -14.71 -9.55
C PHE A 91 6.15 -13.61 -8.52
N PHE A 92 5.84 -12.40 -8.96
CA PHE A 92 5.40 -11.33 -8.07
C PHE A 92 4.13 -11.72 -7.31
N LYS A 93 3.12 -12.25 -7.98
CA LYS A 93 1.90 -12.75 -7.34
C LYS A 93 2.21 -13.81 -6.29
N LYS A 94 3.15 -14.70 -6.59
CA LYS A 94 3.59 -15.75 -5.67
C LYS A 94 4.27 -15.19 -4.42
N VAL A 95 5.15 -14.19 -4.57
CA VAL A 95 5.81 -13.51 -3.45
C VAL A 95 4.78 -12.77 -2.59
N GLN A 96 3.90 -12.01 -3.20
CA GLN A 96 2.84 -11.29 -2.50
C GLN A 96 1.94 -12.25 -1.71
N ASN A 97 1.48 -13.34 -2.32
CA ASN A 97 0.65 -14.33 -1.65
C ASN A 97 1.38 -15.01 -0.48
N LYS A 98 2.68 -15.31 -0.61
CA LYS A 98 3.48 -15.88 0.48
C LYS A 98 3.58 -14.93 1.67
N ILE A 99 3.80 -13.63 1.42
CA ILE A 99 3.87 -12.62 2.48
C ILE A 99 2.50 -12.50 3.18
N HIS A 100 1.41 -12.39 2.42
CA HIS A 100 0.06 -12.37 3.01
C HIS A 100 -0.18 -13.61 3.86
N TYR A 101 0.05 -14.79 3.31
CA TYR A 101 -0.19 -16.06 4.00
C TYR A 101 0.62 -16.20 5.28
N ALA A 102 1.85 -15.74 5.28
CA ALA A 102 2.71 -15.76 6.46
C ALA A 102 2.09 -14.96 7.62
N ILE A 103 1.44 -13.83 7.34
CA ILE A 103 0.94 -12.91 8.36
C ILE A 103 -0.39 -13.34 8.94
N HIS A 104 -1.34 -13.76 8.10
CA HIS A 104 -2.72 -14.04 8.55
C HIS A 104 -3.27 -15.39 8.07
N GLY A 105 -2.46 -16.21 7.40
CA GLY A 105 -2.85 -17.56 6.99
C GLY A 105 -3.72 -17.63 5.73
N HIS A 106 -3.87 -16.53 4.99
CA HIS A 106 -4.67 -16.45 3.77
C HIS A 106 -3.87 -15.77 2.66
N THR A 107 -4.12 -16.12 1.41
CA THR A 107 -3.66 -15.32 0.26
C THR A 107 -4.43 -14.01 0.18
N ALA A 108 -4.00 -13.08 -0.65
CA ALA A 108 -4.70 -11.82 -0.85
C ALA A 108 -6.15 -12.02 -1.35
N ALA A 109 -6.38 -13.02 -2.21
CA ALA A 109 -7.70 -13.38 -2.70
C ALA A 109 -8.60 -13.97 -1.61
N GLU A 110 -8.07 -14.91 -0.85
CA GLU A 110 -8.78 -15.54 0.29
C GLU A 110 -9.15 -14.51 1.36
N LEU A 111 -8.26 -13.56 1.66
CA LEU A 111 -8.52 -12.50 2.62
C LEU A 111 -9.70 -11.60 2.21
N ILE A 112 -9.77 -11.24 0.94
CA ILE A 112 -10.89 -10.45 0.42
C ILE A 112 -12.20 -11.22 0.57
N VAL A 113 -12.23 -12.51 0.21
CA VAL A 113 -13.44 -13.33 0.33
C VAL A 113 -13.87 -13.53 1.78
N GLU A 114 -12.92 -13.66 2.70
CA GLU A 114 -13.21 -13.83 4.13
C GLU A 114 -13.72 -12.57 4.81
N ARG A 115 -13.15 -11.40 4.45
CA ARG A 115 -13.37 -10.16 5.21
C ARG A 115 -14.33 -9.19 4.57
N ALA A 116 -14.47 -9.20 3.23
CA ALA A 116 -15.43 -8.37 2.52
C ALA A 116 -16.87 -8.85 2.77
N ASP A 117 -17.62 -8.06 3.51
CA ASP A 117 -18.97 -8.40 3.93
C ASP A 117 -19.82 -7.11 3.97
N ALA A 118 -20.83 -7.04 3.14
CA ALA A 118 -21.72 -5.88 3.02
C ALA A 118 -22.44 -5.52 4.33
N GLU A 119 -22.61 -6.48 5.25
CA GLU A 119 -23.28 -6.25 6.54
C GLU A 119 -22.37 -5.59 7.57
N LYS A 120 -21.05 -5.64 7.38
CA LYS A 120 -20.09 -4.97 8.25
C LYS A 120 -19.98 -3.48 7.94
N ASP A 121 -19.56 -2.72 8.95
CA ASP A 121 -19.20 -1.31 8.75
C ASP A 121 -18.10 -1.20 7.69
N PHE A 122 -18.33 -0.32 6.71
CA PHE A 122 -17.42 -0.12 5.58
C PHE A 122 -17.03 -1.40 4.84
N MET A 123 -17.91 -2.39 4.78
CA MET A 123 -17.67 -3.74 4.21
C MET A 123 -16.52 -4.50 4.89
N GLY A 124 -16.17 -4.19 6.11
CA GLY A 124 -15.02 -4.75 6.82
C GLY A 124 -13.67 -4.13 6.44
N LEU A 125 -13.65 -3.08 5.62
CA LEU A 125 -12.42 -2.33 5.35
C LEU A 125 -12.00 -1.51 6.59
N LEU A 126 -10.73 -1.60 6.91
CA LEU A 126 -10.11 -0.85 8.01
C LEU A 126 -9.34 0.38 7.53
N THR A 127 -8.98 0.42 6.23
CA THR A 127 -8.26 1.54 5.61
C THR A 127 -8.89 1.92 4.28
N PHE A 128 -9.33 3.17 4.13
CA PHE A 128 -9.86 3.73 2.87
C PHE A 128 -9.79 5.26 2.91
N LYS A 129 -10.03 5.92 1.76
CA LYS A 129 -10.03 7.38 1.63
C LYS A 129 -11.46 7.92 1.66
N GLY A 130 -11.64 9.07 2.30
CA GLY A 130 -12.95 9.73 2.37
C GLY A 130 -13.89 9.12 3.41
N ASN A 131 -15.20 9.35 3.25
CA ASN A 131 -16.23 8.93 4.22
C ASN A 131 -16.72 7.50 3.97
N HIS A 132 -16.58 6.99 2.76
CA HIS A 132 -16.99 5.65 2.36
C HIS A 132 -15.97 5.02 1.43
N PRO A 133 -15.76 3.69 1.51
CA PRO A 133 -14.84 3.00 0.62
C PRO A 133 -15.31 3.02 -0.82
N THR A 134 -14.38 2.99 -1.74
CA THR A 134 -14.60 2.83 -3.18
C THR A 134 -14.51 1.37 -3.58
N LEU A 135 -15.05 1.01 -4.76
CA LEU A 135 -14.93 -0.36 -5.30
C LEU A 135 -13.45 -0.78 -5.48
N MET A 136 -12.57 0.15 -5.85
CA MET A 136 -11.14 -0.14 -5.98
C MET A 136 -10.51 -0.47 -4.64
N GLU A 137 -10.91 0.24 -3.58
CA GLU A 137 -10.45 -0.05 -2.22
C GLU A 137 -10.99 -1.36 -1.70
N ALA A 138 -12.25 -1.71 -2.00
CA ALA A 138 -12.85 -2.99 -1.67
C ALA A 138 -12.16 -4.19 -2.35
N LYS A 139 -11.52 -3.98 -3.50
CA LYS A 139 -10.74 -4.98 -4.24
C LYS A 139 -9.27 -5.08 -3.80
N THR A 140 -8.87 -4.32 -2.80
CA THR A 140 -7.48 -4.26 -2.34
C THR A 140 -7.35 -4.95 -0.98
N ALA A 141 -6.73 -6.12 -0.94
CA ALA A 141 -6.60 -6.96 0.25
C ALA A 141 -5.98 -6.22 1.45
N LYS A 142 -4.97 -5.38 1.22
CA LYS A 142 -4.32 -4.58 2.27
C LYS A 142 -5.31 -3.74 3.09
N ASN A 143 -6.40 -3.30 2.50
CA ASN A 143 -7.38 -2.43 3.16
C ASN A 143 -8.23 -3.14 4.22
N TYR A 144 -8.19 -4.46 4.27
CA TYR A 144 -8.84 -5.30 5.27
C TYR A 144 -7.90 -5.72 6.42
N LEU A 145 -6.62 -5.32 6.37
CA LEU A 145 -5.62 -5.67 7.39
C LEU A 145 -5.72 -4.72 8.58
N ASP A 146 -5.57 -5.28 9.77
CA ASP A 146 -5.45 -4.48 10.99
C ASP A 146 -4.03 -3.88 11.13
N ASP A 147 -3.85 -2.98 12.11
CA ASP A 147 -2.57 -2.30 12.34
C ASP A 147 -1.42 -3.26 12.68
N LYS A 148 -1.72 -4.41 13.32
CA LYS A 148 -0.71 -5.42 13.67
C LYS A 148 -0.29 -6.18 12.42
N GLU A 149 -1.25 -6.60 11.60
CA GLU A 149 -1.01 -7.28 10.33
C GLU A 149 -0.25 -6.38 9.35
N LEU A 150 -0.64 -5.11 9.23
CA LEU A 150 0.06 -4.11 8.41
C LEU A 150 1.50 -3.91 8.88
N ARG A 151 1.73 -3.82 10.19
CA ARG A 151 3.06 -3.66 10.76
C ARG A 151 3.92 -4.89 10.54
N ALA A 152 3.38 -6.08 10.74
CA ALA A 152 4.08 -7.35 10.49
C ALA A 152 4.45 -7.49 9.01
N MET A 153 3.52 -7.17 8.10
CA MET A 153 3.79 -7.16 6.66
C MET A 153 4.92 -6.18 6.30
N GLY A 154 4.88 -4.97 6.84
CA GLY A 154 5.93 -3.97 6.62
C GLY A 154 7.30 -4.43 7.12
N GLN A 155 7.36 -5.13 8.24
CA GLN A 155 8.60 -5.69 8.79
C GLN A 155 9.17 -6.81 7.91
N LEU A 156 8.34 -7.75 7.47
CA LEU A 156 8.74 -8.83 6.56
C LEU A 156 9.26 -8.30 5.22
N VAL A 157 8.52 -7.39 4.60
CA VAL A 157 8.93 -6.75 3.35
C VAL A 157 10.25 -6.02 3.52
N SER A 158 10.42 -5.22 4.58
CA SER A 158 11.68 -4.51 4.83
C SER A 158 12.86 -5.47 5.01
N GLY A 159 12.69 -6.53 5.78
CA GLY A 159 13.75 -7.53 5.99
C GLY A 159 14.16 -8.25 4.70
N TYR A 160 13.18 -8.55 3.84
CA TYR A 160 13.43 -9.16 2.53
C TYR A 160 14.20 -8.20 1.60
N LEU A 161 13.81 -6.93 1.57
CA LEU A 161 14.48 -5.92 0.75
C LEU A 161 15.89 -5.61 1.24
N ASP A 162 16.09 -5.46 2.56
CA ASP A 162 17.41 -5.19 3.15
C ASP A 162 18.41 -6.34 2.85
N PHE A 163 17.90 -7.58 2.84
CA PHE A 163 18.71 -8.71 2.41
C PHE A 163 19.04 -8.67 0.92
N ALA A 164 18.08 -8.33 0.09
CA ALA A 164 18.28 -8.26 -1.35
C ALA A 164 19.32 -7.20 -1.72
N GLU A 165 19.27 -6.02 -1.10
CA GLU A 165 20.27 -4.96 -1.24
C GLU A 165 21.67 -5.50 -0.87
N ARG A 166 21.77 -6.25 0.23
CA ARG A 166 23.05 -6.85 0.68
C ARG A 166 23.59 -7.89 -0.29
N GLN A 167 22.73 -8.67 -0.98
CA GLN A 167 23.20 -9.63 -2.00
C GLN A 167 23.67 -8.90 -3.26
N ALA A 168 22.97 -7.84 -3.66
CA ALA A 168 23.37 -6.99 -4.77
C ALA A 168 24.75 -6.34 -4.51
N GLU A 169 24.98 -5.80 -3.30
CA GLU A 169 26.29 -5.25 -2.90
C GLU A 169 27.44 -6.28 -2.94
N ARG A 170 27.13 -7.56 -2.75
CA ARG A 170 28.11 -8.64 -2.82
C ARG A 170 28.35 -9.15 -4.24
N GLU A 171 27.64 -8.60 -5.23
CA GLU A 171 27.71 -9.02 -6.63
C GLU A 171 27.48 -10.54 -6.82
N GLN A 172 26.68 -11.14 -5.92
CA GLN A 172 26.37 -12.57 -6.01
C GLN A 172 25.25 -12.78 -7.02
N PRO A 173 25.52 -13.53 -8.10
CA PRO A 173 24.50 -13.83 -9.09
C PRO A 173 23.41 -14.70 -8.47
N MET A 174 22.16 -14.26 -8.57
CA MET A 174 20.98 -14.98 -8.06
C MET A 174 19.97 -15.17 -9.19
N THR A 175 19.35 -16.34 -9.20
CA THR A 175 18.20 -16.61 -10.08
C THR A 175 16.90 -16.18 -9.40
N MET A 176 15.82 -16.06 -10.18
CA MET A 176 14.48 -15.80 -9.63
C MET A 176 14.05 -16.88 -8.62
N ASN A 177 14.44 -18.15 -8.86
CA ASN A 177 14.19 -19.23 -7.91
C ASN A 177 14.98 -19.09 -6.61
N ASP A 178 16.21 -18.58 -6.65
CA ASP A 178 17.01 -18.30 -5.45
C ASP A 178 16.34 -17.25 -4.57
N TRP A 179 15.79 -16.21 -5.18
CA TRP A 179 15.01 -15.19 -4.49
C TRP A 179 13.76 -15.75 -3.81
N ALA A 180 13.02 -16.65 -4.49
CA ALA A 180 11.85 -17.32 -3.90
C ALA A 180 12.25 -18.21 -2.71
N ALA A 181 13.30 -19.01 -2.88
CA ALA A 181 13.81 -19.91 -1.83
C ALA A 181 14.32 -19.10 -0.63
N TYR A 182 14.84 -17.91 -0.88
CA TYR A 182 15.31 -17.05 0.19
C TYR A 182 14.15 -16.45 1.00
N LEU A 183 13.08 -16.01 0.34
CA LEU A 183 11.87 -15.59 1.04
C LEU A 183 11.34 -16.72 1.94
N ASP A 184 11.27 -17.94 1.43
CA ASP A 184 10.84 -19.10 2.22
C ASP A 184 11.71 -19.34 3.45
N ARG A 185 13.03 -19.15 3.33
CA ARG A 185 13.96 -19.24 4.47
C ARG A 185 13.69 -18.15 5.51
N ILE A 186 13.51 -16.90 5.09
CA ILE A 186 13.17 -15.80 6.02
C ILE A 186 11.89 -16.14 6.76
N LEU A 187 10.82 -16.52 6.06
CA LEU A 187 9.55 -16.85 6.65
C LEU A 187 9.67 -18.01 7.65
N THR A 188 10.39 -19.07 7.28
CA THR A 188 10.64 -20.22 8.17
C THR A 188 11.43 -19.80 9.41
N MET A 189 12.49 -19.02 9.27
CA MET A 189 13.31 -18.54 10.38
C MET A 189 12.55 -17.61 11.32
N SER A 190 11.58 -16.87 10.79
CA SER A 190 10.67 -16.01 11.57
C SER A 190 9.54 -16.81 12.25
N GLY A 191 9.45 -18.12 12.02
CA GLY A 191 8.40 -18.96 12.58
C GLY A 191 7.05 -18.83 11.87
N GLU A 192 7.04 -18.21 10.68
CA GLU A 192 5.82 -17.98 9.93
C GLU A 192 5.39 -19.21 9.12
N LYS A 193 4.10 -19.27 8.81
CA LYS A 193 3.54 -20.33 7.96
C LYS A 193 3.89 -20.12 6.49
N LEU A 194 4.29 -21.21 5.83
CA LEU A 194 4.56 -21.18 4.39
C LEU A 194 3.31 -21.56 3.58
N LEU A 195 3.01 -20.75 2.57
CA LEU A 195 1.97 -21.06 1.60
C LEU A 195 2.40 -22.26 0.72
N GLN A 196 1.58 -23.32 0.76
CA GLN A 196 1.71 -24.47 -0.13
C GLN A 196 0.79 -24.30 -1.33
N GLY A 197 1.34 -24.08 -2.53
CA GLY A 197 0.57 -23.86 -3.74
C GLY A 197 0.17 -22.39 -3.97
N SER A 198 -1.00 -22.16 -4.59
CA SER A 198 -1.50 -20.85 -5.02
C SER A 198 -2.63 -20.28 -4.15
N GLY A 199 -3.04 -21.01 -3.12
CA GLY A 199 -4.26 -20.73 -2.37
C GLY A 199 -5.50 -21.44 -2.95
N SER A 200 -6.62 -21.32 -2.26
CA SER A 200 -7.89 -21.99 -2.58
C SER A 200 -8.88 -21.11 -3.37
N VAL A 201 -8.64 -19.80 -3.43
CA VAL A 201 -9.49 -18.81 -4.08
C VAL A 201 -8.75 -18.17 -5.25
N SER A 202 -9.38 -18.11 -6.41
CA SER A 202 -8.82 -17.41 -7.56
C SER A 202 -8.93 -15.90 -7.40
N HIS A 203 -8.07 -15.17 -8.11
CA HIS A 203 -8.16 -13.70 -8.14
C HIS A 203 -9.50 -13.22 -8.71
N GLU A 204 -10.02 -13.92 -9.73
CA GLU A 204 -11.28 -13.59 -10.39
C GLU A 204 -12.46 -13.75 -9.43
N ASP A 205 -12.54 -14.85 -8.70
CA ASP A 205 -13.58 -15.10 -7.71
C ASP A 205 -13.55 -14.06 -6.59
N ALA A 206 -12.36 -13.67 -6.11
CA ALA A 206 -12.23 -12.64 -5.10
C ALA A 206 -12.67 -11.26 -5.60
N MET A 207 -12.35 -10.90 -6.84
CA MET A 207 -12.79 -9.64 -7.45
C MET A 207 -14.29 -9.61 -7.69
N GLU A 208 -14.88 -10.73 -8.07
CA GLU A 208 -16.33 -10.89 -8.22
C GLU A 208 -17.02 -10.76 -6.86
N HIS A 209 -16.54 -11.49 -5.85
CA HIS A 209 -17.07 -11.41 -4.49
C HIS A 209 -17.04 -9.97 -3.94
N ALA A 210 -15.88 -9.30 -4.01
CA ALA A 210 -15.75 -7.91 -3.57
C ALA A 210 -16.70 -6.96 -4.30
N THR A 211 -16.94 -7.21 -5.62
CA THR A 211 -17.85 -6.39 -6.41
C THR A 211 -19.31 -6.61 -5.98
N ASN A 212 -19.69 -7.84 -5.70
CA ASN A 212 -21.03 -8.19 -5.26
C ASN A 212 -21.31 -7.63 -3.86
N GLU A 213 -20.38 -7.80 -2.93
CA GLU A 213 -20.50 -7.24 -1.58
C GLU A 213 -20.52 -5.69 -1.60
N TYR A 214 -19.69 -5.06 -2.44
CA TYR A 214 -19.72 -3.60 -2.61
C TYR A 214 -21.05 -3.10 -3.15
N ARG A 215 -21.67 -3.84 -4.08
CA ARG A 215 -22.99 -3.47 -4.63
C ARG A 215 -24.08 -3.53 -3.56
N LYS A 216 -24.09 -4.58 -2.73
CA LYS A 216 -25.00 -4.72 -1.59
C LYS A 216 -24.77 -3.61 -0.55
N TYR A 217 -23.51 -3.34 -0.20
CA TYR A 217 -23.11 -2.27 0.72
C TYR A 217 -23.62 -0.90 0.22
N LYS A 218 -23.42 -0.58 -1.05
CA LYS A 218 -23.92 0.65 -1.65
C LYS A 218 -25.44 0.77 -1.54
N GLN A 219 -26.18 -0.27 -1.82
CA GLN A 219 -27.64 -0.27 -1.70
C GLN A 219 -28.11 0.00 -0.26
N ARG A 220 -27.38 -0.52 0.72
CA ARG A 220 -27.68 -0.32 2.15
C ARG A 220 -27.32 1.08 2.65
N THR A 221 -26.29 1.71 2.10
CA THR A 221 -25.74 2.99 2.58
C THR A 221 -26.21 4.21 1.78
N ILE A 222 -26.98 4.01 0.72
CA ILE A 222 -27.61 5.11 -0.02
C ILE A 222 -28.68 5.74 0.88
N SER A 223 -28.58 7.04 1.13
CA SER A 223 -29.63 7.80 1.83
C SER A 223 -30.92 7.85 0.99
N ASP A 224 -32.09 7.94 1.63
CA ASP A 224 -33.37 8.06 0.93
C ASP A 224 -33.38 9.19 -0.10
N VAL A 225 -32.73 10.31 0.21
CA VAL A 225 -32.58 11.47 -0.70
C VAL A 225 -31.72 11.12 -1.93
N GLU A 226 -30.67 10.35 -1.76
CA GLU A 226 -29.78 9.92 -2.84
C GLU A 226 -30.47 8.84 -3.70
N HIS A 227 -31.27 8.00 -3.09
CA HIS A 227 -32.12 7.02 -3.79
C HIS A 227 -33.17 7.71 -4.66
N ASP A 228 -33.89 8.68 -4.15
CA ASP A 228 -34.87 9.48 -4.88
C ASP A 228 -34.24 10.27 -6.02
N TYR A 229 -33.04 10.82 -5.82
CA TYR A 229 -32.27 11.49 -6.88
C TYR A 229 -31.90 10.54 -8.01
N LEU A 230 -31.39 9.34 -7.70
CA LEU A 230 -31.04 8.33 -8.70
C LEU A 230 -32.27 7.81 -9.47
N LEU A 231 -33.41 7.65 -8.80
CA LEU A 231 -34.69 7.30 -9.45
C LEU A 231 -35.14 8.40 -10.40
N SER A 232 -34.99 9.67 -10.02
CA SER A 232 -35.34 10.81 -10.85
C SER A 232 -34.50 10.89 -12.12
N ILE A 233 -33.17 10.68 -12.02
CA ILE A 233 -32.29 10.61 -13.20
C ILE A 233 -32.68 9.47 -14.13
N LYS A 234 -32.91 8.27 -13.59
CA LYS A 234 -33.31 7.12 -14.39
C LYS A 234 -34.64 7.34 -15.14
N THR A 235 -35.59 8.00 -14.49
CA THR A 235 -36.87 8.37 -15.09
C THR A 235 -36.68 9.36 -16.25
N ILE A 236 -35.80 10.35 -16.08
CA ILE A 236 -35.46 11.33 -17.13
C ILE A 236 -34.77 10.64 -18.33
N GLU A 237 -33.83 9.73 -18.07
CA GLU A 237 -33.16 8.97 -19.13
C GLU A 237 -34.13 8.08 -19.91
N ASP A 238 -35.07 7.42 -19.24
CA ASP A 238 -36.08 6.58 -19.87
C ASP A 238 -37.10 7.38 -20.71
N LEU A 239 -37.45 8.58 -20.24
CA LEU A 239 -38.27 9.52 -21.01
C LEU A 239 -37.51 10.06 -22.23
N GLY A 240 -36.22 10.36 -22.10
CA GLY A 240 -35.38 10.77 -23.23
C GLY A 240 -35.23 9.70 -24.30
N LYS A 241 -35.17 8.43 -23.93
CA LYS A 241 -35.14 7.32 -24.87
C LYS A 241 -36.47 7.08 -25.59
N LYS A 242 -37.59 7.35 -24.94
CA LYS A 242 -38.93 7.24 -25.54
C LYS A 242 -39.32 8.42 -26.43
N GLY A 243 -38.73 9.60 -26.21
CA GLY A 243 -38.97 10.79 -27.02
C GLY A 243 -38.13 10.91 -28.29
N GLY A 244 -37.13 10.01 -28.49
CA GLY A 244 -36.26 9.99 -29.67
C GLY A 244 -36.75 9.10 -30.84
N THR A 245 -37.98 8.58 -30.78
CA THR A 245 -38.54 7.73 -31.83
C THR A 245 -39.84 8.36 -32.39
N GLN A 246 -39.71 9.53 -32.99
CA GLN A 246 -40.69 10.08 -33.95
C GLN A 246 -39.96 10.67 -35.13
#